data_f4df66f07823a28466874656fc3a09ad
#
_entry.id   f4df66f07823a28466874656fc3a09ad
#
_cell.length_a   1.000
_cell.length_b   1.000
_cell.length_c   1.000
_cell.angle_alpha   90.00
_cell.angle_beta   90.00
_cell.angle_gamma   90.00
#
_symmetry.space_group_name_H-M   'P 1'
#
loop_
_entity.id
_entity.type
_entity.pdbx_description
1 polymer ?
#
loop_
_entity_poly.entity_id
_entity_poly.type
_entity_poly.pdbx_seq_one_letter_code
_entity_poly.pdbx_strand_id
1 'polypeptide(L)'
;MIKNKRRAIPNFFIALVLACGVSWICGKFIHLGNVEYTDNAQVKQHLSPINTRVQGFIKKIYFEEYQSVKKGDTLVVIENTEYLLKLAQAEADYQNALAGKSAMNTTINTTQSNILVTEAAIEEQLVRLENAETDYKRYAELMKEEAVTPQQFDRVKTDYAATKAKYEQLLRQKQSSLLVKQEQIQ
;
A
#
# COMPACT_ATOMS: atom_id res chain seq x y z
N MET A 1 -82.02 12.95 81.33
CA MET A 1 -80.68 12.86 80.67
C MET A 1 -80.23 11.40 80.40
N ILE A 2 -81.03 10.55 79.81
CA ILE A 2 -80.65 9.09 79.56
C ILE A 2 -81.22 8.64 78.23
N LYS A 3 -80.96 9.35 77.11
CA LYS A 3 -81.46 8.94 75.79
C LYS A 3 -80.39 8.78 74.71
N ASN A 4 -79.13 9.05 75.03
CA ASN A 4 -78.07 9.01 74.01
C ASN A 4 -77.12 7.79 74.08
N LYS A 5 -77.24 6.95 75.13
CA LYS A 5 -76.37 5.76 75.25
C LYS A 5 -76.80 4.59 74.38
N ARG A 6 -78.09 4.48 74.00
CA ARG A 6 -78.60 3.34 73.14
C ARG A 6 -78.29 3.44 71.67
N ARG A 7 -77.84 4.64 71.15
CA ARG A 7 -77.47 4.81 69.73
C ARG A 7 -75.96 4.74 69.50
N ALA A 8 -75.16 4.82 70.53
CA ALA A 8 -73.71 4.79 70.41
C ALA A 8 -73.15 3.38 70.12
N ILE A 9 -73.87 2.33 70.65
CA ILE A 9 -73.41 0.95 70.49
C ILE A 9 -73.54 0.45 69.03
N PRO A 10 -74.70 0.69 68.30
CA PRO A 10 -74.76 0.26 66.90
C PRO A 10 -73.83 1.06 65.99
N ASN A 11 -73.62 2.40 66.24
CA ASN A 11 -72.67 3.22 65.47
C ASN A 11 -71.22 2.77 65.66
N PHE A 12 -70.83 2.34 66.85
CA PHE A 12 -69.49 1.80 67.12
C PHE A 12 -69.29 0.48 66.39
N PHE A 13 -70.30 -0.38 66.30
CA PHE A 13 -70.19 -1.64 65.53
C PHE A 13 -70.10 -1.38 64.02
N ILE A 14 -70.85 -0.43 63.51
CA ILE A 14 -70.76 0.00 62.08
C ILE A 14 -69.35 0.55 61.77
N ALA A 15 -68.88 1.42 62.63
CA ALA A 15 -67.51 1.99 62.45
C ALA A 15 -66.40 0.93 62.51
N LEU A 16 -66.54 -0.09 63.37
CA LEU A 16 -65.61 -1.19 63.48
C LEU A 16 -65.65 -2.05 62.21
N VAL A 17 -66.83 -2.37 61.68
CA VAL A 17 -66.94 -3.15 60.42
C VAL A 17 -66.40 -2.37 59.22
N LEU A 18 -66.64 -1.06 59.16
CA LEU A 18 -66.01 -0.21 58.12
C LEU A 18 -64.50 -0.15 58.25
N ALA A 19 -63.92 -0.01 59.47
CA ALA A 19 -62.52 -0.02 59.70
C ALA A 19 -61.87 -1.35 59.30
N CYS A 20 -62.49 -2.48 59.64
CA CYS A 20 -62.04 -3.82 59.21
C CYS A 20 -62.09 -3.99 57.70
N GLY A 21 -63.20 -3.49 57.05
CA GLY A 21 -63.32 -3.52 55.58
C GLY A 21 -62.23 -2.69 54.87
N VAL A 22 -62.02 -1.46 55.33
CA VAL A 22 -60.95 -0.61 54.80
C VAL A 22 -59.60 -1.22 55.04
N SER A 23 -59.34 -1.76 56.23
CA SER A 23 -58.02 -2.46 56.54
C SER A 23 -57.82 -3.67 55.62
N TRP A 24 -58.89 -4.43 55.33
CA TRP A 24 -58.81 -5.58 54.44
C TRP A 24 -58.54 -5.17 52.98
N ILE A 25 -59.16 -4.10 52.50
CA ILE A 25 -59.01 -3.53 51.18
C ILE A 25 -57.56 -2.93 51.06
N CYS A 26 -57.12 -2.16 52.06
CA CYS A 26 -55.81 -1.65 52.13
C CYS A 26 -54.77 -2.77 52.12
N GLY A 27 -54.93 -3.86 52.84
CA GLY A 27 -54.07 -5.03 52.87
C GLY A 27 -53.97 -5.74 51.50
N LYS A 28 -55.05 -5.68 50.69
CA LYS A 28 -55.08 -6.25 49.35
C LYS A 28 -54.39 -5.32 48.30
N PHE A 29 -54.59 -3.98 48.48
CA PHE A 29 -54.09 -2.99 47.51
C PHE A 29 -52.69 -2.47 47.84
N ILE A 30 -52.33 -2.36 49.11
CA ILE A 30 -51.03 -1.92 49.54
C ILE A 30 -50.16 -3.17 49.83
N HIS A 31 -49.46 -3.63 48.83
CA HIS A 31 -48.43 -4.65 48.99
C HIS A 31 -47.22 -4.00 49.71
N LEU A 32 -47.22 -4.02 51.03
CA LEU A 32 -46.15 -3.57 51.90
C LEU A 32 -44.98 -4.60 51.96
N GLY A 33 -44.83 -5.43 51.01
CA GLY A 33 -43.71 -6.36 50.88
C GLY A 33 -42.83 -5.98 49.69
N ASN A 34 -41.55 -6.13 49.82
CA ASN A 34 -40.48 -5.88 48.83
C ASN A 34 -40.67 -6.71 47.52
N VAL A 35 -41.83 -6.56 46.87
CA VAL A 35 -42.07 -7.20 45.57
C VAL A 35 -42.00 -6.09 44.51
N GLU A 36 -40.85 -5.92 43.93
CA GLU A 36 -40.67 -5.06 42.73
C GLU A 36 -41.39 -5.75 41.56
N TYR A 37 -42.50 -5.16 41.12
CA TYR A 37 -43.18 -5.53 39.88
C TYR A 37 -42.46 -4.80 38.73
N THR A 38 -41.82 -5.55 37.88
CA THR A 38 -41.33 -5.01 36.61
C THR A 38 -41.97 -5.75 35.47
N ASP A 39 -42.76 -5.04 34.64
CA ASP A 39 -43.32 -5.55 33.39
C ASP A 39 -42.30 -5.65 32.27
N ASN A 40 -41.08 -5.17 32.50
CA ASN A 40 -39.99 -5.09 31.50
C ASN A 40 -38.84 -6.11 31.75
N ALA A 41 -39.14 -7.19 32.46
CA ALA A 41 -38.16 -8.26 32.66
C ALA A 41 -37.91 -8.99 31.34
N GLN A 42 -36.78 -8.68 30.67
CA GLN A 42 -36.30 -9.39 29.47
C GLN A 42 -35.14 -10.30 29.84
N VAL A 43 -35.26 -11.56 29.49
CA VAL A 43 -34.10 -12.48 29.54
C VAL A 43 -33.17 -12.18 28.37
N LYS A 44 -32.03 -11.55 28.64
CA LYS A 44 -31.00 -11.30 27.64
C LYS A 44 -29.94 -12.37 27.75
N GLN A 45 -29.68 -13.05 26.64
CA GLN A 45 -28.57 -13.95 26.51
C GLN A 45 -27.38 -13.21 25.87
N HIS A 46 -26.16 -13.56 26.26
CA HIS A 46 -24.97 -13.05 25.59
C HIS A 46 -24.94 -13.56 24.14
N LEU A 47 -25.14 -12.63 23.19
CA LEU A 47 -25.00 -12.90 21.77
C LEU A 47 -23.58 -12.52 21.35
N SER A 48 -22.86 -13.45 20.76
CA SER A 48 -21.56 -13.19 20.16
C SER A 48 -21.69 -13.25 18.64
N PRO A 49 -21.73 -12.11 17.95
CA PRO A 49 -21.81 -12.10 16.49
C PRO A 49 -20.50 -12.63 15.90
N ILE A 50 -20.60 -13.56 14.95
CA ILE A 50 -19.47 -14.10 14.21
C ILE A 50 -19.43 -13.39 12.86
N ASN A 51 -18.40 -12.56 12.66
CA ASN A 51 -18.19 -11.85 11.40
C ASN A 51 -16.99 -12.44 10.66
N THR A 52 -17.10 -12.50 9.35
CA THR A 52 -15.96 -12.88 8.49
C THR A 52 -15.05 -11.69 8.29
N ARG A 53 -13.73 -11.94 8.20
CA ARG A 53 -12.73 -10.90 7.89
C ARG A 53 -12.63 -10.58 6.40
N VAL A 54 -13.17 -11.46 5.57
CA VAL A 54 -13.12 -11.34 4.10
C VAL A 54 -14.54 -11.39 3.54
N GLN A 55 -14.77 -10.66 2.48
CA GLN A 55 -16.02 -10.68 1.74
C GLN A 55 -16.02 -11.84 0.75
N GLY A 56 -17.15 -12.47 0.52
CA GLY A 56 -17.27 -13.54 -0.44
C GLY A 56 -18.60 -14.25 -0.38
N PHE A 57 -18.87 -15.08 -1.37
CA PHE A 57 -20.06 -15.91 -1.42
C PHE A 57 -19.89 -17.12 -0.50
N ILE A 58 -20.98 -17.50 0.18
CA ILE A 58 -21.00 -18.69 1.03
C ILE A 58 -21.04 -19.91 0.13
N LYS A 59 -20.01 -20.76 0.19
CA LYS A 59 -19.94 -22.01 -0.54
C LYS A 59 -20.67 -23.13 0.17
N LYS A 60 -20.56 -23.19 1.51
CA LYS A 60 -21.20 -24.23 2.31
C LYS A 60 -21.35 -23.77 3.77
N ILE A 61 -22.48 -24.14 4.36
CA ILE A 61 -22.80 -23.98 5.79
C ILE A 61 -22.76 -25.36 6.42
N TYR A 62 -22.15 -25.50 7.60
CA TYR A 62 -21.92 -26.76 8.32
C TYR A 62 -22.61 -26.85 9.67
N PHE A 63 -23.51 -25.91 9.98
CA PHE A 63 -24.26 -25.93 11.23
C PHE A 63 -25.74 -25.79 10.97
N GLU A 64 -26.54 -26.27 11.91
CA GLU A 64 -27.98 -26.11 11.94
C GLU A 64 -28.40 -25.23 13.13
N GLU A 65 -29.64 -24.71 13.10
CA GLU A 65 -30.16 -23.93 14.21
C GLU A 65 -30.16 -24.76 15.51
N TYR A 66 -29.83 -24.13 16.63
CA TYR A 66 -29.72 -24.74 17.95
C TYR A 66 -28.62 -25.81 18.11
N GLN A 67 -27.75 -25.99 17.13
CA GLN A 67 -26.64 -26.93 17.22
C GLN A 67 -25.54 -26.39 18.16
N SER A 68 -25.07 -27.25 19.06
CA SER A 68 -23.92 -26.91 19.90
C SER A 68 -22.61 -26.98 19.10
N VAL A 69 -21.87 -25.88 19.12
CA VAL A 69 -20.59 -25.74 18.40
C VAL A 69 -19.44 -25.58 19.38
N LYS A 70 -18.26 -26.08 19.02
CA LYS A 70 -17.03 -25.99 19.83
C LYS A 70 -16.01 -25.10 19.13
N LYS A 71 -15.06 -24.61 19.90
CA LYS A 71 -13.92 -23.87 19.36
C LYS A 71 -13.11 -24.76 18.40
N GLY A 72 -12.98 -24.32 17.16
CA GLY A 72 -12.28 -25.04 16.09
C GLY A 72 -13.23 -25.67 15.06
N ASP A 73 -14.54 -25.72 15.30
CA ASP A 73 -15.49 -26.24 14.34
C ASP A 73 -15.60 -25.26 13.13
N THR A 74 -15.65 -25.84 11.93
CA THR A 74 -15.89 -25.07 10.71
C THR A 74 -17.39 -24.80 10.57
N LEU A 75 -17.79 -23.53 10.67
CA LEU A 75 -19.19 -23.14 10.57
C LEU A 75 -19.61 -22.85 9.12
N VAL A 76 -18.78 -22.07 8.42
CA VAL A 76 -19.07 -21.60 7.06
C VAL A 76 -17.79 -21.67 6.22
N VAL A 77 -17.93 -22.08 4.98
CA VAL A 77 -16.87 -22.03 3.95
C VAL A 77 -17.25 -20.96 2.93
N ILE A 78 -16.36 -19.99 2.75
CA ILE A 78 -16.51 -18.94 1.75
C ILE A 78 -15.84 -19.43 0.47
N GLU A 79 -16.44 -19.11 -0.68
CA GLU A 79 -15.87 -19.40 -1.97
C GLU A 79 -14.58 -18.61 -2.20
N ASN A 80 -13.54 -19.31 -2.61
CA ASN A 80 -12.19 -18.72 -2.75
C ASN A 80 -11.79 -18.47 -4.23
N THR A 81 -12.67 -18.73 -5.18
CA THR A 81 -12.38 -18.62 -6.62
C THR A 81 -11.84 -17.25 -7.01
N GLU A 82 -12.47 -16.17 -6.52
CA GLU A 82 -12.00 -14.82 -6.77
C GLU A 82 -10.63 -14.52 -6.15
N TYR A 83 -10.37 -15.08 -4.97
CA TYR A 83 -9.07 -14.90 -4.29
C TYR A 83 -7.96 -15.65 -5.02
N LEU A 84 -8.24 -16.84 -5.51
CA LEU A 84 -7.30 -17.62 -6.35
C LEU A 84 -6.99 -16.88 -7.66
N LEU A 85 -8.01 -16.30 -8.29
CA LEU A 85 -7.81 -15.51 -9.52
C LEU A 85 -6.95 -14.26 -9.23
N LYS A 86 -7.25 -13.53 -8.16
CA LYS A 86 -6.44 -12.36 -7.74
C LYS A 86 -5.01 -12.75 -7.39
N LEU A 87 -4.81 -13.90 -6.75
CA LEU A 87 -3.48 -14.43 -6.46
C LEU A 87 -2.72 -14.74 -7.74
N ALA A 88 -3.34 -15.47 -8.69
CA ALA A 88 -2.73 -15.79 -9.98
C ALA A 88 -2.38 -14.51 -10.78
N GLN A 89 -3.27 -13.51 -10.76
CA GLN A 89 -3.00 -12.22 -11.39
C GLN A 89 -1.79 -11.52 -10.73
N ALA A 90 -1.76 -11.42 -9.40
CA ALA A 90 -0.65 -10.79 -8.69
C ALA A 90 0.68 -11.53 -8.91
N GLU A 91 0.64 -12.87 -9.03
CA GLU A 91 1.82 -13.67 -9.34
C GLU A 91 2.32 -13.41 -10.77
N ALA A 92 1.40 -13.33 -11.75
CA ALA A 92 1.75 -12.96 -13.11
C ALA A 92 2.34 -11.54 -13.20
N ASP A 93 1.77 -10.57 -12.48
CA ASP A 93 2.28 -9.19 -12.41
C ASP A 93 3.67 -9.15 -11.77
N TYR A 94 3.90 -9.93 -10.73
CA TYR A 94 5.22 -10.07 -10.11
C TYR A 94 6.26 -10.65 -11.08
N GLN A 95 5.91 -11.70 -11.83
CA GLN A 95 6.80 -12.27 -12.84
C GLN A 95 7.10 -11.28 -13.97
N ASN A 96 6.10 -10.53 -14.42
CA ASN A 96 6.29 -9.45 -15.40
C ASN A 96 7.23 -8.36 -14.89
N ALA A 97 7.10 -7.96 -13.63
CA ALA A 97 7.99 -6.98 -13.01
C ALA A 97 9.44 -7.50 -12.89
N LEU A 98 9.62 -8.79 -12.56
CA LEU A 98 10.94 -9.43 -12.54
C LEU A 98 11.58 -9.48 -13.93
N ALA A 99 10.80 -9.85 -14.97
CA ALA A 99 11.27 -9.84 -16.33
C ALA A 99 11.66 -8.43 -16.79
N GLY A 100 10.85 -7.42 -16.46
CA GLY A 100 11.15 -6.00 -16.70
C GLY A 100 12.46 -5.55 -16.06
N LYS A 101 12.67 -5.91 -14.78
CA LYS A 101 13.94 -5.65 -14.08
C LYS A 101 15.13 -6.33 -14.75
N SER A 102 14.99 -7.58 -15.19
CA SER A 102 16.06 -8.29 -15.88
C SER A 102 16.39 -7.64 -17.23
N ALA A 103 15.38 -7.23 -18.00
CA ALA A 103 15.55 -6.52 -19.26
C ALA A 103 16.27 -5.17 -19.05
N MET A 104 15.89 -4.41 -18.01
CA MET A 104 16.53 -3.15 -17.65
C MET A 104 18.01 -3.36 -17.30
N ASN A 105 18.33 -4.36 -16.48
CA ASN A 105 19.71 -4.70 -16.15
C ASN A 105 20.54 -5.05 -17.41
N THR A 106 19.96 -5.78 -18.35
CA THR A 106 20.61 -6.10 -19.62
C THR A 106 20.88 -4.83 -20.43
N THR A 107 19.92 -3.90 -20.47
CA THR A 107 20.08 -2.60 -21.15
C THR A 107 21.20 -1.77 -20.52
N ILE A 108 21.25 -1.69 -19.19
CA ILE A 108 22.31 -0.99 -18.45
C ILE A 108 23.69 -1.60 -18.77
N ASN A 109 23.80 -2.93 -18.77
CA ASN A 109 25.04 -3.64 -19.10
C ASN A 109 25.48 -3.38 -20.55
N THR A 110 24.53 -3.34 -21.49
CA THR A 110 24.79 -3.03 -22.89
C THR A 110 25.27 -1.58 -23.03
N THR A 111 24.62 -0.64 -22.34
CA THR A 111 25.03 0.77 -22.33
C THR A 111 26.45 0.91 -21.74
N GLN A 112 26.75 0.20 -20.66
CA GLN A 112 28.10 0.17 -20.08
C GLN A 112 29.14 -0.37 -21.05
N SER A 113 28.85 -1.44 -21.77
CA SER A 113 29.73 -2.00 -22.77
C SER A 113 30.01 -1.01 -23.91
N ASN A 114 28.98 -0.29 -24.37
CA ASN A 114 29.11 0.75 -25.39
C ASN A 114 29.98 1.93 -24.91
N ILE A 115 29.90 2.28 -23.61
CA ILE A 115 30.74 3.31 -23.01
C ILE A 115 32.23 2.84 -23.07
N LEU A 116 32.53 1.60 -22.71
CA LEU A 116 33.88 1.04 -22.76
C LEU A 116 34.43 1.01 -24.19
N VAL A 117 33.62 0.66 -25.18
CA VAL A 117 34.00 0.73 -26.59
C VAL A 117 34.35 2.17 -27.03
N THR A 118 33.48 3.12 -26.58
CA THR A 118 33.73 4.56 -26.88
C THR A 118 35.01 5.06 -26.19
N GLU A 119 35.31 4.61 -24.96
CA GLU A 119 36.55 4.92 -24.24
C GLU A 119 37.76 4.44 -25.00
N ALA A 120 37.75 3.21 -25.48
CA ALA A 120 38.86 2.68 -26.32
C ALA A 120 39.05 3.49 -27.62
N ALA A 121 37.93 3.91 -28.25
CA ALA A 121 37.97 4.77 -29.44
C ALA A 121 38.52 6.17 -29.12
N ILE A 122 38.26 6.72 -27.94
CA ILE A 122 38.81 8.00 -27.48
C ILE A 122 40.33 7.86 -27.27
N GLU A 123 40.79 6.77 -26.69
CA GLU A 123 42.20 6.51 -26.45
C GLU A 123 42.98 6.38 -27.77
N GLU A 124 42.43 5.64 -28.74
CA GLU A 124 42.99 5.57 -30.10
C GLU A 124 43.05 6.96 -30.76
N GLN A 125 41.95 7.71 -30.66
CA GLN A 125 41.85 9.03 -31.27
C GLN A 125 42.77 10.06 -30.59
N LEU A 126 43.05 9.92 -29.29
CA LEU A 126 44.01 10.75 -28.57
C LEU A 126 45.41 10.60 -29.12
N VAL A 127 45.88 9.35 -29.34
CA VAL A 127 47.19 9.08 -29.96
C VAL A 127 47.29 9.68 -31.36
N ARG A 128 46.23 9.61 -32.16
CA ARG A 128 46.18 10.24 -33.49
C ARG A 128 46.24 11.77 -33.37
N LEU A 129 45.58 12.37 -32.39
CA LEU A 129 45.59 13.79 -32.13
C LEU A 129 47.01 14.28 -31.73
N GLU A 130 47.68 13.56 -30.84
CA GLU A 130 49.05 13.87 -30.41
C GLU A 130 50.05 13.85 -31.60
N ASN A 131 49.91 12.86 -32.50
CA ASN A 131 50.71 12.78 -33.71
C ASN A 131 50.42 13.96 -34.66
N ALA A 132 49.15 14.24 -34.91
CA ALA A 132 48.72 15.36 -35.77
C ALA A 132 49.16 16.73 -35.19
N GLU A 133 49.12 16.89 -33.86
CA GLU A 133 49.61 18.09 -33.17
C GLU A 133 51.10 18.26 -33.30
N THR A 134 51.84 17.16 -33.18
CA THR A 134 53.32 17.16 -33.36
C THR A 134 53.70 17.53 -34.78
N ASP A 135 53.01 16.97 -35.77
CA ASP A 135 53.23 17.32 -37.17
C ASP A 135 52.86 18.77 -37.45
N TYR A 136 51.73 19.26 -36.93
CA TYR A 136 51.30 20.66 -37.06
C TYR A 136 52.38 21.60 -36.48
N LYS A 137 52.93 21.34 -35.29
CA LYS A 137 54.00 22.14 -34.68
C LYS A 137 55.27 22.12 -35.52
N ARG A 138 55.69 20.94 -36.01
CA ARG A 138 56.83 20.79 -36.87
C ARG A 138 56.71 21.59 -38.17
N TYR A 139 55.61 21.47 -38.87
CA TYR A 139 55.31 22.19 -40.11
C TYR A 139 55.12 23.69 -39.87
N ALA A 140 54.67 24.12 -38.73
CA ALA A 140 54.60 25.53 -38.37
C ALA A 140 56.01 26.18 -38.22
N GLU A 141 56.99 25.45 -37.68
CA GLU A 141 58.36 25.91 -37.61
C GLU A 141 59.03 25.92 -39.00
N LEU A 142 58.85 24.82 -39.78
CA LEU A 142 59.41 24.76 -41.14
C LEU A 142 58.82 25.82 -42.06
N MET A 143 57.59 26.23 -41.82
CA MET A 143 56.91 27.31 -42.55
C MET A 143 57.59 28.69 -42.25
N LYS A 144 58.01 28.94 -41.03
CA LYS A 144 58.73 30.13 -40.63
C LYS A 144 60.11 30.22 -41.31
N GLU A 145 60.72 29.05 -41.55
CA GLU A 145 62.02 28.89 -42.21
C GLU A 145 61.88 28.82 -43.76
N GLU A 146 60.63 29.03 -44.30
CA GLU A 146 60.33 28.89 -45.72
C GLU A 146 60.69 27.51 -46.33
N ALA A 147 60.82 26.48 -45.49
CA ALA A 147 61.21 25.14 -45.89
C ALA A 147 60.10 24.27 -46.44
N VAL A 148 58.84 24.73 -46.33
CA VAL A 148 57.60 24.02 -46.80
C VAL A 148 56.68 24.97 -47.53
N THR A 149 55.84 24.41 -48.43
CA THR A 149 54.87 25.20 -49.15
C THR A 149 53.67 25.53 -48.31
N PRO A 150 52.96 26.69 -48.53
CA PRO A 150 51.72 27.03 -47.84
C PRO A 150 50.67 25.92 -47.94
N GLN A 151 50.55 25.28 -49.11
CA GLN A 151 49.65 24.18 -49.33
C GLN A 151 49.92 22.95 -48.43
N GLN A 152 51.18 22.62 -48.19
CA GLN A 152 51.57 21.54 -47.30
C GLN A 152 51.21 21.87 -45.85
N PHE A 153 51.48 23.10 -45.41
CA PHE A 153 51.10 23.58 -44.09
C PHE A 153 49.61 23.57 -43.87
N ASP A 154 48.81 24.10 -44.83
CA ASP A 154 47.34 24.13 -44.75
C ASP A 154 46.73 22.71 -44.66
N ARG A 155 47.31 21.72 -45.34
CA ARG A 155 46.92 20.32 -45.26
C ARG A 155 47.10 19.77 -43.85
N VAL A 156 48.27 19.95 -43.26
CA VAL A 156 48.58 19.45 -41.89
C VAL A 156 47.69 20.18 -40.85
N LYS A 157 47.53 21.48 -41.00
CA LYS A 157 46.61 22.28 -40.15
C LYS A 157 45.15 21.76 -40.18
N THR A 158 44.66 21.44 -41.41
CA THR A 158 43.31 20.90 -41.58
C THR A 158 43.19 19.51 -40.98
N ASP A 159 44.21 18.65 -41.12
CA ASP A 159 44.24 17.30 -40.54
C ASP A 159 44.22 17.35 -39.00
N TYR A 160 45.05 18.23 -38.40
CA TYR A 160 45.01 18.48 -36.95
C TYR A 160 43.62 18.94 -36.48
N ALA A 161 43.01 19.92 -37.18
CA ALA A 161 41.71 20.43 -36.83
C ALA A 161 40.60 19.36 -36.94
N ALA A 162 40.65 18.53 -37.99
CA ALA A 162 39.71 17.43 -38.21
C ALA A 162 39.82 16.34 -37.12
N THR A 163 41.10 15.98 -36.81
CA THR A 163 41.42 14.97 -35.77
C THR A 163 40.96 15.45 -34.39
N LYS A 164 41.16 16.72 -34.06
CA LYS A 164 40.71 17.36 -32.84
C LYS A 164 39.19 17.38 -32.74
N ALA A 165 38.51 17.77 -33.81
CA ALA A 165 37.02 17.77 -33.84
C ALA A 165 36.46 16.36 -33.64
N LYS A 166 37.12 15.32 -34.19
CA LYS A 166 36.71 13.93 -34.01
C LYS A 166 36.90 13.46 -32.55
N TYR A 167 38.00 13.82 -31.91
CA TYR A 167 38.24 13.55 -30.49
C TYR A 167 37.13 14.20 -29.60
N GLU A 168 36.84 15.46 -29.81
CA GLU A 168 35.79 16.17 -29.08
C GLU A 168 34.39 15.57 -29.32
N GLN A 169 34.12 15.09 -30.54
CA GLN A 169 32.88 14.37 -30.85
C GLN A 169 32.73 13.10 -30.01
N LEU A 170 33.79 12.28 -29.90
CA LEU A 170 33.80 11.06 -29.11
C LEU A 170 33.61 11.36 -27.62
N LEU A 171 34.21 12.42 -27.08
CA LEU A 171 34.00 12.86 -25.71
C LEU A 171 32.54 13.22 -25.44
N ARG A 172 31.89 13.97 -26.35
CA ARG A 172 30.46 14.30 -26.23
C ARG A 172 29.60 13.05 -26.31
N GLN A 173 29.95 12.09 -27.16
CA GLN A 173 29.20 10.82 -27.26
C GLN A 173 29.30 10.01 -25.95
N LYS A 174 30.51 9.91 -25.34
CA LYS A 174 30.68 9.27 -24.04
C LYS A 174 29.83 9.95 -22.98
N GLN A 175 29.85 11.28 -22.90
CA GLN A 175 29.07 12.04 -21.94
C GLN A 175 27.59 11.79 -22.08
N SER A 176 27.06 11.76 -23.31
CA SER A 176 25.64 11.43 -23.57
C SER A 176 25.29 10.02 -23.12
N SER A 177 26.15 9.03 -23.41
CA SER A 177 25.92 7.64 -22.97
C SER A 177 25.94 7.49 -21.45
N LEU A 178 26.77 8.26 -20.74
CA LEU A 178 26.78 8.28 -19.27
C LEU A 178 25.49 8.85 -18.68
N LEU A 179 24.94 9.92 -19.26
CA LEU A 179 23.66 10.49 -18.85
C LEU A 179 22.51 9.49 -19.03
N VAL A 180 22.44 8.83 -20.21
CA VAL A 180 21.45 7.79 -20.48
C VAL A 180 21.55 6.66 -19.44
N LYS A 181 22.76 6.20 -19.14
CA LYS A 181 22.98 5.17 -18.10
C LYS A 181 22.48 5.64 -16.74
N GLN A 182 22.71 6.89 -16.38
CA GLN A 182 22.27 7.43 -15.09
C GLN A 182 20.75 7.50 -14.97
N GLU A 183 20.05 7.88 -16.05
CA GLU A 183 18.57 7.87 -16.10
C GLU A 183 18.00 6.46 -15.98
N GLN A 184 18.67 5.45 -16.52
CA GLN A 184 18.23 4.05 -16.43
C GLN A 184 18.37 3.43 -15.04
N ILE A 185 19.17 4.04 -14.15
CA ILE A 185 19.42 3.55 -12.78
C ILE A 185 18.47 4.20 -11.76
N GLN A 186 17.90 5.36 -12.07
CA GLN A 186 16.91 6.05 -11.21
C GLN A 186 15.53 5.43 -11.32
#